data_68ba4d60a32b305c29a29673e210ede7
#
_entry.id   68ba4d60a32b305c29a29673e210ede7
#
_cell.length_a   1.000
_cell.length_b   1.000
_cell.length_c   1.000
_cell.angle_alpha   90.00
_cell.angle_beta   90.00
_cell.angle_gamma   90.00
#
_symmetry.space_group_name_H-M   'P 1'
#
loop_
_entity.id
_entity.type
_entity.pdbx_description
1 polymer ?
#
loop_
_entity_poly.entity_id
_entity_poly.type
_entity_poly.pdbx_seq_one_letter_code
_entity_poly.pdbx_strand_id
1 'polypeptide(L)'
;MKHDFSLPGADRQEAPVATLSTLFDHAVAAAPDKVALRRLDAVLTYRELGRAVEALARRLARLVEPGDVVALLLPNSLEFPIAYFAALKALAIPALLNPQYPAAQLAPLLREATARAVICAPATRDMVTGLAGDLGIPSVVCLGDDVMVPELVAEAGAALGLRAATPSDSAALLFSGGTTGLPKIVEHTHGRLATGVHCIEHAWPMRGEGEVFLPIAPFTHIYGFATGVLVPLSVRGEIVIPERFQPELVVELLVRHRVTFFGGGPPAIYAGLLAARNLGSADLSALRMCPAGGAPFPVELMERWRHATGLEIYEGYGMSEMAPISAATAQSGVRPGSVGKPIPGGDVQVVDLETGLRVLPPGEKGELRVRGPHMMTGYRNRPEETAQTIRDGFIYTGDIGHVDGDGFVFITERKKDVVFVGGFNVFPREVEELIHTHRSVAMAGVVGVPDARTGGERLVAFVVPRTGETFDPTEISRYCAGRLVSYKCPSEVRVVEQLPITAAHKLDHVALRRAARGEQELSTG
;
A
#
# COMPACT_ATOMS: atom_id res chain seq x y z
N MET A 1 -8.58 13.26 29.58
CA MET A 1 -9.90 12.67 29.35
C MET A 1 -9.71 11.41 28.54
N LYS A 2 -10.13 10.25 29.07
CA LYS A 2 -10.11 8.99 28.31
C LYS A 2 -11.23 9.08 27.27
N HIS A 3 -10.88 9.24 26.00
CA HIS A 3 -11.85 9.17 24.91
C HIS A 3 -12.19 7.71 24.66
N ASP A 4 -13.45 7.39 24.91
CA ASP A 4 -14.06 6.08 24.66
C ASP A 4 -14.27 5.93 23.13
N PHE A 5 -13.46 5.11 22.48
CA PHE A 5 -13.57 4.80 21.05
C PHE A 5 -14.42 3.54 20.85
N SER A 6 -15.70 3.63 21.14
CA SER A 6 -16.64 2.56 20.79
C SER A 6 -17.16 2.74 19.35
N LEU A 7 -17.03 1.69 18.52
CA LEU A 7 -17.61 1.62 17.18
C LEU A 7 -19.14 1.69 17.28
N PRO A 8 -19.84 2.50 16.46
CA PRO A 8 -21.28 2.57 16.47
C PRO A 8 -21.87 1.26 15.93
N GLY A 9 -22.69 0.56 16.73
CA GLY A 9 -23.50 -0.59 16.30
C GLY A 9 -23.10 -1.97 16.82
N ALA A 10 -22.03 -2.09 17.63
CA ALA A 10 -21.76 -3.32 18.35
C ALA A 10 -22.48 -3.29 19.70
N ASP A 11 -23.29 -4.32 19.98
CA ASP A 11 -23.76 -4.60 21.34
C ASP A 11 -22.56 -4.63 22.28
N ARG A 12 -22.64 -3.85 23.34
CA ARG A 12 -21.57 -3.62 24.33
C ARG A 12 -21.29 -4.87 25.16
N GLN A 13 -20.67 -5.85 24.56
CA GLN A 13 -19.72 -6.72 25.26
C GLN A 13 -18.37 -6.38 24.65
N GLU A 14 -17.47 -5.83 25.45
CA GLU A 14 -16.07 -5.65 25.09
C GLU A 14 -15.49 -7.00 24.70
N ALA A 15 -15.61 -7.34 23.39
CA ALA A 15 -14.87 -8.47 22.87
C ALA A 15 -13.39 -8.14 23.10
N PRO A 16 -12.60 -9.05 23.69
CA PRO A 16 -11.19 -8.81 23.93
C PRO A 16 -10.57 -8.42 22.59
N VAL A 17 -9.81 -7.31 22.57
CA VAL A 17 -9.14 -6.83 21.35
C VAL A 17 -8.32 -7.99 20.79
N ALA A 18 -8.73 -8.52 19.65
CA ALA A 18 -8.14 -9.71 19.06
C ALA A 18 -6.67 -9.47 18.70
N THR A 19 -5.84 -10.50 18.80
CA THR A 19 -4.52 -10.49 18.19
C THR A 19 -4.60 -11.09 16.78
N LEU A 20 -3.65 -10.75 15.90
CA LEU A 20 -3.59 -11.37 14.56
C LEU A 20 -3.39 -12.88 14.66
N SER A 21 -2.64 -13.35 15.65
CA SER A 21 -2.47 -14.78 15.90
C SER A 21 -3.80 -15.46 16.24
N THR A 22 -4.63 -14.85 17.11
CA THR A 22 -5.94 -15.41 17.46
C THR A 22 -6.92 -15.37 16.28
N LEU A 23 -6.89 -14.31 15.46
CA LEU A 23 -7.71 -14.25 14.23
C LEU A 23 -7.33 -15.37 13.25
N PHE A 24 -6.03 -15.60 13.06
CA PHE A 24 -5.53 -16.69 12.22
C PHE A 24 -5.92 -18.07 12.76
N ASP A 25 -5.71 -18.34 14.04
CA ASP A 25 -6.06 -19.61 14.67
C ASP A 25 -7.56 -19.89 14.59
N HIS A 26 -8.38 -18.87 14.79
CA HIS A 26 -9.82 -18.98 14.63
C HIS A 26 -10.21 -19.35 13.18
N ALA A 27 -9.55 -18.72 12.19
CA ALA A 27 -9.82 -19.03 10.77
C ALA A 27 -9.44 -20.47 10.43
N VAL A 28 -8.28 -20.96 10.90
CA VAL A 28 -7.84 -22.35 10.72
C VAL A 28 -8.80 -23.34 11.38
N ALA A 29 -9.27 -23.03 12.58
CA ALA A 29 -10.21 -23.91 13.31
C ALA A 29 -11.60 -23.94 12.67
N ALA A 30 -12.11 -22.80 12.20
CA ALA A 30 -13.47 -22.65 11.69
C ALA A 30 -13.64 -23.19 10.25
N ALA A 31 -12.60 -23.16 9.41
CA ALA A 31 -12.68 -23.59 8.01
C ALA A 31 -11.49 -24.45 7.57
N PRO A 32 -11.15 -25.55 8.30
CA PRO A 32 -9.89 -26.28 8.12
C PRO A 32 -9.71 -26.85 6.72
N ASP A 33 -10.75 -27.32 6.08
CA ASP A 33 -10.68 -28.03 4.79
C ASP A 33 -10.90 -27.09 3.59
N LYS A 34 -11.18 -25.80 3.84
CA LYS A 34 -11.30 -24.81 2.79
C LYS A 34 -9.91 -24.40 2.27
N VAL A 35 -9.83 -24.13 0.96
CA VAL A 35 -8.64 -23.53 0.35
C VAL A 35 -8.39 -22.14 0.93
N ALA A 36 -7.19 -21.93 1.47
CA ALA A 36 -6.71 -20.65 1.98
C ALA A 36 -5.85 -19.92 0.95
N LEU A 37 -4.91 -20.63 0.35
CA LEU A 37 -3.93 -20.09 -0.58
C LEU A 37 -3.88 -20.91 -1.86
N ARG A 38 -3.78 -20.21 -2.99
CA ARG A 38 -3.56 -20.82 -4.31
C ARG A 38 -2.51 -20.04 -5.09
N ARG A 39 -1.56 -20.75 -5.68
CA ARG A 39 -0.60 -20.18 -6.63
C ARG A 39 -0.22 -21.23 -7.66
N LEU A 40 -0.51 -21.00 -8.93
CA LEU A 40 -0.41 -22.03 -9.98
C LEU A 40 -1.20 -23.28 -9.58
N ASP A 41 -0.55 -24.44 -9.63
CA ASP A 41 -1.11 -25.74 -9.25
C ASP A 41 -0.98 -26.03 -7.74
N ALA A 42 -0.22 -25.21 -7.01
CA ALA A 42 -0.04 -25.37 -5.58
C ALA A 42 -1.23 -24.77 -4.82
N VAL A 43 -1.81 -25.57 -3.94
CA VAL A 43 -2.98 -25.21 -3.14
C VAL A 43 -2.71 -25.60 -1.69
N LEU A 44 -3.07 -24.72 -0.75
CA LEU A 44 -3.05 -25.02 0.69
C LEU A 44 -4.44 -24.78 1.27
N THR A 45 -4.97 -25.75 1.99
CA THR A 45 -6.13 -25.56 2.86
C THR A 45 -5.73 -24.80 4.12
N TYR A 46 -6.71 -24.27 4.85
CA TYR A 46 -6.45 -23.62 6.14
C TYR A 46 -5.75 -24.56 7.13
N ARG A 47 -6.11 -25.84 7.14
CA ARG A 47 -5.45 -26.88 7.94
C ARG A 47 -3.97 -27.03 7.57
N GLU A 48 -3.66 -27.11 6.28
CA GLU A 48 -2.28 -27.25 5.79
C GLU A 48 -1.47 -25.97 6.04
N LEU A 49 -2.08 -24.80 5.83
CA LEU A 49 -1.47 -23.52 6.15
C LEU A 49 -1.15 -23.43 7.66
N GLY A 50 -2.10 -23.81 8.53
CA GLY A 50 -1.90 -23.85 9.97
C GLY A 50 -0.74 -24.76 10.38
N ARG A 51 -0.65 -25.97 9.78
CA ARG A 51 0.47 -26.90 10.03
C ARG A 51 1.81 -26.32 9.59
N ALA A 52 1.86 -25.73 8.38
CA ALA A 52 3.09 -25.12 7.88
C ALA A 52 3.56 -23.96 8.78
N VAL A 53 2.62 -23.13 9.24
CA VAL A 53 2.89 -22.03 10.18
C VAL A 53 3.46 -22.56 11.50
N GLU A 54 2.82 -23.57 12.11
CA GLU A 54 3.29 -24.18 13.36
C GLU A 54 4.67 -24.82 13.22
N ALA A 55 4.91 -25.56 12.12
CA ALA A 55 6.20 -26.17 11.86
C ALA A 55 7.33 -25.14 11.71
N LEU A 56 7.10 -24.09 10.92
CA LEU A 56 8.09 -23.03 10.74
C LEU A 56 8.28 -22.23 12.05
N ALA A 57 7.22 -22.00 12.82
CA ALA A 57 7.32 -21.32 14.12
C ALA A 57 8.22 -22.10 15.10
N ARG A 58 8.10 -23.45 15.16
CA ARG A 58 9.01 -24.30 15.97
C ARG A 58 10.47 -24.18 15.54
N ARG A 59 10.72 -24.07 14.24
CA ARG A 59 12.08 -23.88 13.71
C ARG A 59 12.62 -22.49 14.08
N LEU A 60 11.79 -21.44 13.93
CA LEU A 60 12.15 -20.06 14.28
C LEU A 60 12.44 -19.89 15.77
N ALA A 61 11.64 -20.49 16.65
CA ALA A 61 11.84 -20.42 18.11
C ALA A 61 13.17 -21.04 18.60
N ARG A 62 13.92 -21.72 17.73
CA ARG A 62 15.29 -22.17 18.02
C ARG A 62 16.35 -21.18 17.54
N LEU A 63 15.98 -20.20 16.73
CA LEU A 63 16.87 -19.23 16.10
C LEU A 63 16.75 -17.84 16.69
N VAL A 64 15.58 -17.52 17.27
CA VAL A 64 15.25 -16.20 17.80
C VAL A 64 14.54 -16.29 19.14
N GLU A 65 14.71 -15.26 19.97
CA GLU A 65 14.00 -15.10 21.23
C GLU A 65 12.72 -14.26 21.05
N PRO A 66 11.73 -14.34 21.96
CA PRO A 66 10.57 -13.45 21.95
C PRO A 66 10.97 -11.97 21.91
N GLY A 67 10.43 -11.23 20.95
CA GLY A 67 10.74 -9.82 20.69
C GLY A 67 11.87 -9.55 19.71
N ASP A 68 12.60 -10.59 19.29
CA ASP A 68 13.58 -10.47 18.20
C ASP A 68 12.90 -10.15 16.87
N VAL A 69 13.61 -9.47 15.99
CA VAL A 69 13.11 -9.13 14.65
C VAL A 69 13.50 -10.20 13.64
N VAL A 70 12.50 -10.70 12.90
CA VAL A 70 12.66 -11.58 11.74
C VAL A 70 12.34 -10.80 10.47
N ALA A 71 13.34 -10.53 9.65
CA ALA A 71 13.15 -9.85 8.38
C ALA A 71 12.58 -10.82 7.33
N LEU A 72 11.50 -10.41 6.64
CA LEU A 72 10.86 -11.17 5.58
C LEU A 72 11.16 -10.52 4.24
N LEU A 73 12.01 -11.15 3.41
CA LEU A 73 12.34 -10.76 2.04
C LEU A 73 11.67 -11.73 1.06
N LEU A 74 10.36 -11.76 1.05
CA LEU A 74 9.56 -12.67 0.26
C LEU A 74 8.67 -11.89 -0.73
N PRO A 75 8.52 -12.37 -1.98
CA PRO A 75 7.52 -11.82 -2.90
C PRO A 75 6.11 -12.23 -2.45
N ASN A 76 5.08 -11.78 -3.20
CA ASN A 76 3.74 -12.34 -3.06
C ASN A 76 3.80 -13.84 -3.43
N SER A 77 3.70 -14.70 -2.44
CA SER A 77 3.87 -16.14 -2.58
C SER A 77 3.15 -16.89 -1.44
N LEU A 78 3.08 -18.21 -1.51
CA LEU A 78 2.51 -19.04 -0.44
C LEU A 78 3.34 -18.94 0.85
N GLU A 79 4.65 -18.74 0.70
CA GLU A 79 5.62 -18.69 1.80
C GLU A 79 5.44 -17.42 2.64
N PHE A 80 4.95 -16.31 2.06
CA PHE A 80 4.83 -15.04 2.79
C PHE A 80 3.86 -15.13 3.99
N PRO A 81 2.59 -15.57 3.84
CA PRO A 81 1.71 -15.75 4.99
C PRO A 81 2.22 -16.77 6.00
N ILE A 82 2.85 -17.86 5.52
CA ILE A 82 3.46 -18.89 6.38
C ILE A 82 4.54 -18.25 7.26
N ALA A 83 5.49 -17.53 6.66
CA ALA A 83 6.60 -16.90 7.37
C ALA A 83 6.11 -15.82 8.34
N TYR A 84 5.13 -15.03 7.91
CA TYR A 84 4.58 -13.96 8.75
C TYR A 84 3.93 -14.51 10.03
N PHE A 85 2.99 -15.45 9.89
CA PHE A 85 2.30 -16.00 11.05
C PHE A 85 3.21 -16.91 11.89
N ALA A 86 4.20 -17.58 11.28
CA ALA A 86 5.19 -18.32 12.02
C ALA A 86 6.07 -17.43 12.92
N ALA A 87 6.47 -16.26 12.42
CA ALA A 87 7.19 -15.27 13.22
C ALA A 87 6.32 -14.79 14.40
N LEU A 88 5.04 -14.47 14.17
CA LEU A 88 4.12 -14.08 15.26
C LEU A 88 3.92 -15.18 16.30
N LYS A 89 3.82 -16.45 15.87
CA LYS A 89 3.70 -17.58 16.79
C LYS A 89 4.97 -17.86 17.58
N ALA A 90 6.13 -17.54 17.04
CA ALA A 90 7.40 -17.55 17.75
C ALA A 90 7.59 -16.31 18.64
N LEU A 91 6.59 -15.42 18.75
CA LEU A 91 6.65 -14.12 19.43
C LEU A 91 7.77 -13.20 18.91
N ALA A 92 8.23 -13.44 17.69
CA ALA A 92 9.14 -12.55 16.98
C ALA A 92 8.37 -11.45 16.23
N ILE A 93 9.07 -10.38 15.89
CA ILE A 93 8.51 -9.22 15.20
C ILE A 93 8.86 -9.31 13.70
N PRO A 94 7.90 -9.58 12.79
CA PRO A 94 8.18 -9.62 11.38
C PRO A 94 8.44 -8.21 10.80
N ALA A 95 9.58 -8.04 10.11
CA ALA A 95 9.92 -6.84 9.37
C ALA A 95 9.71 -7.09 7.87
N LEU A 96 8.75 -6.39 7.25
CA LEU A 96 8.30 -6.64 5.88
C LEU A 96 9.13 -5.82 4.88
N LEU A 97 10.15 -6.43 4.29
CA LEU A 97 11.08 -5.78 3.37
C LEU A 97 10.79 -6.17 1.92
N ASN A 98 10.84 -5.19 1.03
CA ASN A 98 10.66 -5.45 -0.40
C ASN A 98 11.85 -6.25 -0.95
N PRO A 99 11.64 -7.47 -1.48
CA PRO A 99 12.72 -8.30 -2.00
C PRO A 99 13.36 -7.76 -3.28
N GLN A 100 12.78 -6.74 -3.90
CA GLN A 100 13.34 -6.07 -5.08
C GLN A 100 14.37 -4.98 -4.73
N TYR A 101 14.53 -4.65 -3.46
CA TYR A 101 15.54 -3.67 -3.07
C TYR A 101 16.96 -4.23 -3.28
N PRO A 102 17.87 -3.44 -3.87
CA PRO A 102 19.27 -3.83 -3.97
C PRO A 102 19.93 -3.91 -2.59
N ALA A 103 21.02 -4.66 -2.48
CA ALA A 103 21.77 -4.86 -1.25
C ALA A 103 22.11 -3.55 -0.52
N ALA A 104 22.50 -2.51 -1.27
CA ALA A 104 22.83 -1.21 -0.71
C ALA A 104 21.65 -0.51 0.01
N GLN A 105 20.41 -0.80 -0.38
CA GLN A 105 19.21 -0.30 0.29
C GLN A 105 18.79 -1.21 1.45
N LEU A 106 18.96 -2.52 1.32
CA LEU A 106 18.58 -3.50 2.35
C LEU A 106 19.50 -3.45 3.58
N ALA A 107 20.80 -3.30 3.39
CA ALA A 107 21.77 -3.31 4.48
C ALA A 107 21.45 -2.32 5.62
N PRO A 108 21.20 -1.03 5.35
CA PRO A 108 20.84 -0.08 6.39
C PRO A 108 19.47 -0.39 7.04
N LEU A 109 18.50 -0.93 6.31
CA LEU A 109 17.18 -1.28 6.83
C LEU A 109 17.24 -2.48 7.77
N LEU A 110 18.00 -3.52 7.41
CA LEU A 110 18.24 -4.69 8.25
C LEU A 110 18.97 -4.31 9.55
N ARG A 111 19.94 -3.39 9.45
CA ARG A 111 20.68 -2.89 10.62
C ARG A 111 19.78 -2.08 11.54
N GLU A 112 18.98 -1.14 11.00
CA GLU A 112 18.07 -0.29 11.78
C GLU A 112 16.95 -1.11 12.42
N ALA A 113 16.45 -2.14 11.71
CA ALA A 113 15.49 -3.10 12.26
C ALA A 113 16.07 -4.00 13.33
N THR A 114 17.40 -4.08 13.47
CA THR A 114 18.09 -5.02 14.38
C THR A 114 17.71 -6.48 14.10
N ALA A 115 17.67 -6.86 12.82
CA ALA A 115 17.24 -8.21 12.43
C ALA A 115 18.15 -9.30 13.02
N ARG A 116 17.54 -10.32 13.65
CA ARG A 116 18.21 -11.51 14.20
C ARG A 116 18.16 -12.69 13.25
N ALA A 117 17.15 -12.72 12.40
CA ALA A 117 17.03 -13.71 11.34
C ALA A 117 16.45 -13.07 10.09
N VAL A 118 16.75 -13.65 8.94
CA VAL A 118 16.16 -13.28 7.66
C VAL A 118 15.53 -14.50 7.02
N ILE A 119 14.27 -14.38 6.62
CA ILE A 119 13.59 -15.36 5.77
C ILE A 119 13.56 -14.79 4.35
N CYS A 120 14.07 -15.54 3.38
CA CYS A 120 14.15 -15.11 1.99
C CYS A 120 13.65 -16.18 1.02
N ALA A 121 13.44 -15.78 -0.24
CA ALA A 121 13.18 -16.68 -1.35
C ALA A 121 14.50 -17.08 -2.07
N PRO A 122 14.51 -18.17 -2.84
CA PRO A 122 15.70 -18.64 -3.56
C PRO A 122 16.36 -17.56 -4.41
N ALA A 123 15.57 -16.73 -5.09
CA ALA A 123 16.08 -15.67 -5.96
C ALA A 123 16.92 -14.60 -5.24
N THR A 124 16.77 -14.45 -3.92
CA THR A 124 17.51 -13.46 -3.13
C THR A 124 18.50 -14.07 -2.15
N ARG A 125 18.65 -15.41 -2.14
CA ARG A 125 19.45 -16.17 -1.18
C ARG A 125 20.90 -15.68 -1.07
N ASP A 126 21.60 -15.63 -2.18
CA ASP A 126 23.03 -15.30 -2.19
C ASP A 126 23.27 -13.87 -1.69
N MET A 127 22.46 -12.92 -2.16
CA MET A 127 22.50 -11.53 -1.69
C MET A 127 22.23 -11.43 -0.20
N VAL A 128 21.20 -12.11 0.30
CA VAL A 128 20.82 -12.09 1.72
C VAL A 128 21.89 -12.75 2.58
N THR A 129 22.47 -13.88 2.14
CA THR A 129 23.53 -14.57 2.88
C THR A 129 24.78 -13.68 3.00
N GLY A 130 25.17 -12.99 1.92
CA GLY A 130 26.26 -12.02 1.98
C GLY A 130 25.99 -10.88 2.95
N LEU A 131 24.80 -10.25 2.85
CA LEU A 131 24.39 -9.18 3.76
C LEU A 131 24.33 -9.64 5.23
N ALA A 132 23.82 -10.84 5.49
CA ALA A 132 23.74 -11.39 6.84
C ALA A 132 25.15 -11.56 7.44
N GLY A 133 26.12 -12.06 6.65
CA GLY A 133 27.52 -12.16 7.06
C GLY A 133 28.12 -10.79 7.41
N ASP A 134 27.95 -9.80 6.54
CA ASP A 134 28.47 -8.44 6.74
C ASP A 134 27.84 -7.71 7.94
N LEU A 135 26.58 -8.01 8.26
CA LEU A 135 25.83 -7.39 9.34
C LEU A 135 25.85 -8.20 10.64
N GLY A 136 26.44 -9.39 10.65
CA GLY A 136 26.45 -10.27 11.81
C GLY A 136 25.08 -10.83 12.17
N ILE A 137 24.18 -10.99 11.19
CA ILE A 137 22.87 -11.61 11.39
C ILE A 137 23.07 -13.13 11.46
N PRO A 138 22.73 -13.78 12.58
CA PRO A 138 23.14 -15.16 12.84
C PRO A 138 22.40 -16.21 12.01
N SER A 139 21.21 -15.88 11.47
CA SER A 139 20.34 -16.88 10.84
C SER A 139 19.74 -16.40 9.53
N VAL A 140 19.89 -17.21 8.48
CA VAL A 140 19.19 -17.05 7.20
C VAL A 140 18.43 -18.33 6.91
N VAL A 141 17.15 -18.21 6.57
CA VAL A 141 16.27 -19.34 6.19
C VAL A 141 15.73 -19.08 4.79
N CYS A 142 16.05 -19.91 3.84
CA CYS A 142 15.53 -19.81 2.48
C CYS A 142 14.34 -20.75 2.31
N LEU A 143 13.14 -20.18 2.17
CA LEU A 143 11.93 -20.94 1.85
C LEU A 143 11.89 -21.21 0.35
N GLY A 144 11.79 -22.50 0.01
CA GLY A 144 11.88 -23.00 -1.37
C GLY A 144 13.22 -23.69 -1.69
N ASP A 145 14.23 -23.57 -0.79
CA ASP A 145 15.51 -24.29 -0.88
C ASP A 145 15.79 -25.07 0.43
N ASP A 146 16.05 -24.36 1.55
CA ASP A 146 16.37 -25.00 2.82
C ASP A 146 15.15 -25.66 3.48
N VAL A 147 13.97 -25.10 3.18
CA VAL A 147 12.68 -25.50 3.77
C VAL A 147 11.60 -25.45 2.70
N MET A 148 11.03 -26.59 2.39
CA MET A 148 9.95 -26.70 1.42
C MET A 148 8.59 -26.65 2.11
N VAL A 149 7.60 -25.97 1.52
CA VAL A 149 6.24 -25.89 2.05
C VAL A 149 5.61 -27.26 2.28
N PRO A 150 5.71 -28.26 1.37
CA PRO A 150 5.19 -29.61 1.63
C PRO A 150 5.81 -30.31 2.85
N GLU A 151 7.08 -30.06 3.13
CA GLU A 151 7.75 -30.60 4.31
C GLU A 151 7.17 -29.99 5.61
N LEU A 152 6.96 -28.67 5.61
CA LEU A 152 6.32 -27.99 6.74
C LEU A 152 4.90 -28.52 7.00
N VAL A 153 4.11 -28.76 5.93
CA VAL A 153 2.77 -29.34 6.06
C VAL A 153 2.79 -30.75 6.63
N ALA A 154 3.79 -31.55 6.28
CA ALA A 154 3.95 -32.92 6.75
C ALA A 154 4.55 -33.02 8.16
N GLU A 155 5.25 -31.98 8.64
CA GLU A 155 5.95 -31.99 9.92
C GLU A 155 4.98 -32.02 11.10
N ALA A 156 5.00 -33.12 11.85
CA ALA A 156 4.30 -33.21 13.14
C ALA A 156 5.14 -32.63 14.27
N GLY A 157 4.49 -32.10 15.30
CA GLY A 157 5.16 -31.60 16.49
C GLY A 157 4.20 -31.04 17.52
N ALA A 158 4.66 -30.93 18.76
CA ALA A 158 3.90 -30.28 19.83
C ALA A 158 3.80 -28.76 19.58
N ALA A 159 2.75 -28.15 20.12
CA ALA A 159 2.63 -26.70 20.15
C ALA A 159 3.80 -26.05 20.90
N LEU A 160 4.17 -24.83 20.48
CA LEU A 160 5.16 -24.04 21.21
C LEU A 160 4.63 -23.71 22.59
N GLY A 161 5.41 -24.00 23.63
CA GLY A 161 5.08 -23.67 25.02
C GLY A 161 5.28 -22.19 25.37
N LEU A 162 5.12 -21.28 24.39
CA LEU A 162 5.25 -19.85 24.58
C LEU A 162 3.95 -19.24 25.11
N ARG A 163 4.05 -18.06 25.75
CA ARG A 163 2.86 -17.30 26.13
C ARG A 163 2.04 -16.91 24.90
N ALA A 164 0.76 -16.64 25.09
CA ALA A 164 -0.03 -16.02 24.04
C ALA A 164 0.45 -14.58 23.77
N ALA A 165 0.38 -14.16 22.50
CA ALA A 165 0.59 -12.77 22.12
C ALA A 165 -0.51 -11.89 22.74
N THR A 166 -0.17 -10.65 23.08
CA THR A 166 -1.11 -9.64 23.58
C THR A 166 -1.40 -8.61 22.50
N PRO A 167 -2.52 -7.87 22.57
CA PRO A 167 -2.81 -6.79 21.63
C PRO A 167 -1.76 -5.68 21.57
N SER A 168 -0.96 -5.51 22.63
CA SER A 168 0.11 -4.52 22.71
C SER A 168 1.46 -5.01 22.18
N ASP A 169 1.63 -6.31 21.95
CA ASP A 169 2.86 -6.83 21.36
C ASP A 169 3.01 -6.34 19.92
N SER A 170 4.25 -6.07 19.51
CA SER A 170 4.55 -5.65 18.13
C SER A 170 4.26 -6.79 17.15
N ALA A 171 3.58 -6.48 16.05
CA ALA A 171 3.13 -7.47 15.08
C ALA A 171 3.67 -7.22 13.67
N ALA A 172 4.13 -6.02 13.34
CA ALA A 172 4.78 -5.74 12.07
C ALA A 172 5.68 -4.50 12.15
N LEU A 173 6.79 -4.57 11.46
CA LEU A 173 7.61 -3.42 11.08
C LEU A 173 7.42 -3.21 9.57
N LEU A 174 6.86 -2.06 9.22
CA LEU A 174 6.67 -1.63 7.83
C LEU A 174 7.66 -0.50 7.52
N PHE A 175 8.06 -0.39 6.26
CA PHE A 175 9.02 0.62 5.85
C PHE A 175 8.29 1.69 5.03
N SER A 176 8.26 2.93 5.55
CA SER A 176 7.64 4.05 4.84
C SER A 176 8.48 4.45 3.64
N GLY A 177 7.84 4.72 2.51
CA GLY A 177 8.53 5.24 1.32
C GLY A 177 8.96 6.70 1.50
N GLY A 178 9.99 6.94 2.28
CA GLY A 178 10.59 8.27 2.42
C GLY A 178 11.23 8.71 1.11
N THR A 179 10.92 9.94 0.65
CA THR A 179 11.49 10.49 -0.59
C THR A 179 12.81 11.23 -0.35
N THR A 180 13.25 11.38 0.91
CA THR A 180 14.42 12.16 1.30
C THR A 180 15.26 11.45 2.35
N GLY A 181 15.69 10.21 2.10
CA GLY A 181 16.52 9.46 3.05
C GLY A 181 16.16 7.97 3.14
N LEU A 182 16.70 7.30 4.17
CA LEU A 182 16.33 5.91 4.45
C LEU A 182 14.86 5.83 4.89
N PRO A 183 14.10 4.82 4.43
CA PRO A 183 12.74 4.57 4.89
C PRO A 183 12.69 4.47 6.41
N LYS A 184 11.67 5.10 7.02
CA LYS A 184 11.44 4.99 8.46
C LYS A 184 10.73 3.68 8.77
N ILE A 185 11.07 3.07 9.89
CA ILE A 185 10.41 1.84 10.34
C ILE A 185 9.15 2.22 11.13
N VAL A 186 7.99 1.92 10.56
CA VAL A 186 6.67 2.10 11.17
C VAL A 186 6.32 0.85 11.97
N GLU A 187 6.09 0.99 13.27
CA GLU A 187 5.79 -0.13 14.15
C GLU A 187 4.29 -0.22 14.47
N HIS A 188 3.73 -1.40 14.21
CA HIS A 188 2.34 -1.71 14.54
C HIS A 188 2.22 -2.86 15.50
N THR A 189 1.27 -2.77 16.44
CA THR A 189 0.92 -3.85 17.36
C THR A 189 -0.17 -4.76 16.78
N HIS A 190 -0.34 -5.95 17.37
CA HIS A 190 -1.41 -6.87 17.04
C HIS A 190 -2.80 -6.21 17.06
N GLY A 191 -3.12 -5.49 18.14
CA GLY A 191 -4.43 -4.86 18.31
C GLY A 191 -4.69 -3.77 17.26
N ARG A 192 -3.67 -2.99 16.92
CA ARG A 192 -3.81 -1.92 15.91
C ARG A 192 -4.06 -2.49 14.50
N LEU A 193 -3.30 -3.50 14.11
CA LEU A 193 -3.53 -4.16 12.80
C LEU A 193 -4.86 -4.90 12.76
N ALA A 194 -5.25 -5.59 13.84
CA ALA A 194 -6.57 -6.23 13.93
C ALA A 194 -7.71 -5.21 13.80
N THR A 195 -7.57 -4.04 14.44
CA THR A 195 -8.54 -2.95 14.27
C THR A 195 -8.57 -2.44 12.82
N GLY A 196 -7.40 -2.30 12.18
CA GLY A 196 -7.32 -1.92 10.75
C GLY A 196 -8.05 -2.93 9.84
N VAL A 197 -7.92 -4.23 10.12
CA VAL A 197 -8.68 -5.29 9.43
C VAL A 197 -10.19 -5.07 9.55
N HIS A 198 -10.70 -4.86 10.76
CA HIS A 198 -12.12 -4.57 10.97
C HIS A 198 -12.60 -3.30 10.28
N CYS A 199 -11.76 -2.25 10.24
CA CYS A 199 -12.09 -1.04 9.49
C CYS A 199 -12.25 -1.31 7.99
N ILE A 200 -11.39 -2.17 7.40
CA ILE A 200 -11.49 -2.58 5.99
C ILE A 200 -12.75 -3.43 5.76
N GLU A 201 -13.03 -4.40 6.63
CA GLU A 201 -14.23 -5.23 6.55
C GLU A 201 -15.52 -4.40 6.63
N HIS A 202 -15.50 -3.34 7.43
CA HIS A 202 -16.64 -2.43 7.53
C HIS A 202 -16.80 -1.57 6.27
N ALA A 203 -15.68 -1.03 5.73
CA ALA A 203 -15.71 -0.22 4.51
C ALA A 203 -16.14 -1.03 3.28
N TRP A 204 -15.66 -2.26 3.17
CA TRP A 204 -15.93 -3.18 2.07
C TRP A 204 -16.45 -4.51 2.62
N PRO A 205 -17.77 -4.61 2.90
CA PRO A 205 -18.34 -5.78 3.58
C PRO A 205 -18.09 -7.10 2.84
N MET A 206 -17.55 -8.07 3.57
CA MET A 206 -17.21 -9.40 3.08
C MET A 206 -18.35 -10.39 3.28
N ARG A 207 -18.42 -11.39 2.41
CA ARG A 207 -19.40 -12.49 2.49
C ARG A 207 -18.87 -13.70 3.27
N GLY A 208 -17.77 -13.52 4.00
CA GLY A 208 -17.15 -14.60 4.76
C GLY A 208 -16.51 -15.66 3.85
N GLU A 209 -16.82 -16.93 4.10
CA GLU A 209 -16.18 -18.06 3.41
C GLU A 209 -16.37 -18.12 1.89
N GLY A 210 -17.29 -17.34 1.32
CA GLY A 210 -17.49 -17.25 -0.14
C GLY A 210 -16.55 -16.31 -0.86
N GLU A 211 -15.65 -15.60 -0.17
CA GLU A 211 -14.76 -14.64 -0.80
C GLU A 211 -13.53 -15.30 -1.42
N VAL A 212 -13.21 -14.85 -2.64
CA VAL A 212 -11.97 -15.18 -3.36
C VAL A 212 -11.26 -13.89 -3.69
N PHE A 213 -10.05 -13.73 -3.18
CA PHE A 213 -9.22 -12.53 -3.31
C PHE A 213 -8.12 -12.75 -4.35
N LEU A 214 -7.89 -11.74 -5.18
CA LEU A 214 -6.74 -11.68 -6.08
C LEU A 214 -5.96 -10.39 -5.81
N PRO A 215 -4.95 -10.43 -4.93
CA PRO A 215 -4.10 -9.28 -4.62
C PRO A 215 -2.97 -9.12 -5.65
N ILE A 216 -2.75 -7.89 -6.12
CA ILE A 216 -1.59 -7.54 -6.96
C ILE A 216 -0.56 -6.73 -6.15
N ALA A 217 -1.02 -5.86 -5.27
CA ALA A 217 -0.13 -5.02 -4.48
C ALA A 217 0.85 -5.87 -3.64
N PRO A 218 2.12 -5.44 -3.48
CA PRO A 218 3.10 -6.18 -2.70
C PRO A 218 2.65 -6.43 -1.25
N PHE A 219 2.81 -7.66 -0.77
CA PHE A 219 2.51 -8.01 0.63
C PHE A 219 3.43 -7.31 1.64
N THR A 220 4.53 -6.76 1.18
CA THR A 220 5.44 -5.94 2.00
C THR A 220 4.97 -4.48 2.15
N HIS A 221 3.94 -4.06 1.44
CA HIS A 221 3.33 -2.74 1.54
C HIS A 221 2.02 -2.83 2.33
N ILE A 222 1.73 -1.86 3.21
CA ILE A 222 0.55 -1.89 4.11
C ILE A 222 -0.77 -2.19 3.39
N TYR A 223 -1.00 -1.63 2.19
CA TYR A 223 -2.20 -1.90 1.41
C TYR A 223 -2.28 -3.37 0.98
N GLY A 224 -1.23 -3.91 0.33
CA GLY A 224 -1.18 -5.30 -0.10
C GLY A 224 -1.17 -6.28 1.07
N PHE A 225 -0.52 -5.92 2.17
CA PHE A 225 -0.50 -6.71 3.39
C PHE A 225 -1.90 -6.81 4.03
N ALA A 226 -2.57 -5.68 4.21
CA ALA A 226 -3.89 -5.66 4.83
C ALA A 226 -4.94 -6.32 3.94
N THR A 227 -5.05 -5.93 2.65
CA THR A 227 -6.10 -6.42 1.72
C THR A 227 -5.77 -7.74 1.07
N GLY A 228 -4.51 -8.15 1.00
CA GLY A 228 -4.05 -9.37 0.34
C GLY A 228 -3.67 -10.50 1.28
N VAL A 229 -3.47 -10.24 2.58
CA VAL A 229 -3.10 -11.26 3.58
C VAL A 229 -4.04 -11.24 4.77
N LEU A 230 -4.09 -10.11 5.51
CA LEU A 230 -4.79 -10.06 6.80
C LEU A 230 -6.30 -10.21 6.66
N VAL A 231 -6.94 -9.36 5.85
CA VAL A 231 -8.40 -9.41 5.62
C VAL A 231 -8.84 -10.74 5.01
N PRO A 232 -8.23 -11.24 3.92
CA PRO A 232 -8.63 -12.54 3.38
C PRO A 232 -8.63 -13.67 4.40
N LEU A 233 -7.57 -13.77 5.21
CA LEU A 233 -7.46 -14.83 6.21
C LEU A 233 -8.42 -14.64 7.38
N SER A 234 -8.70 -13.39 7.82
CA SER A 234 -9.67 -13.13 8.90
C SER A 234 -11.09 -13.57 8.53
N VAL A 235 -11.49 -13.38 7.27
CA VAL A 235 -12.83 -13.75 6.78
C VAL A 235 -12.89 -15.16 6.20
N ARG A 236 -11.84 -15.94 6.33
CA ARG A 236 -11.73 -17.29 5.78
C ARG A 236 -11.91 -17.33 4.25
N GLY A 237 -11.40 -16.31 3.56
CA GLY A 237 -11.36 -16.21 2.11
C GLY A 237 -10.27 -17.08 1.48
N GLU A 238 -10.36 -17.33 0.17
CA GLU A 238 -9.28 -17.90 -0.63
C GLU A 238 -8.43 -16.78 -1.22
N ILE A 239 -7.10 -16.91 -1.18
CA ILE A 239 -6.16 -15.97 -1.81
C ILE A 239 -5.58 -16.62 -3.05
N VAL A 240 -5.88 -16.07 -4.23
CA VAL A 240 -5.29 -16.47 -5.51
C VAL A 240 -4.11 -15.56 -5.79
N ILE A 241 -2.89 -16.09 -5.74
CA ILE A 241 -1.64 -15.33 -5.88
C ILE A 241 -1.12 -15.51 -7.31
N PRO A 242 -1.12 -14.46 -8.16
CA PRO A 242 -0.54 -14.55 -9.49
C PRO A 242 0.99 -14.66 -9.40
N GLU A 243 1.61 -15.35 -10.35
CA GLU A 243 3.08 -15.44 -10.42
C GLU A 243 3.75 -14.08 -10.59
N ARG A 244 3.13 -13.25 -11.43
CA ARG A 244 3.55 -11.90 -11.76
C ARG A 244 2.36 -11.10 -12.25
N PHE A 245 2.44 -9.80 -12.21
CA PHE A 245 1.45 -8.97 -12.89
C PHE A 245 1.66 -9.08 -14.40
N GLN A 246 0.69 -9.69 -15.05
CA GLN A 246 0.56 -9.75 -16.51
C GLN A 246 -0.94 -9.64 -16.81
N PRO A 247 -1.38 -8.58 -17.52
CA PRO A 247 -2.79 -8.24 -17.63
C PRO A 247 -3.69 -9.41 -18.07
N GLU A 248 -3.32 -10.11 -19.14
CA GLU A 248 -4.10 -11.24 -19.65
C GLU A 248 -4.20 -12.40 -18.65
N LEU A 249 -3.10 -12.71 -17.95
CA LEU A 249 -3.09 -13.74 -16.90
C LEU A 249 -4.01 -13.34 -15.73
N VAL A 250 -3.96 -12.07 -15.31
CA VAL A 250 -4.83 -11.60 -14.21
C VAL A 250 -6.29 -11.70 -14.60
N VAL A 251 -6.68 -11.29 -15.81
CA VAL A 251 -8.04 -11.46 -16.33
C VAL A 251 -8.45 -12.94 -16.35
N GLU A 252 -7.56 -13.84 -16.80
CA GLU A 252 -7.80 -15.28 -16.79
C GLU A 252 -8.05 -15.81 -15.36
N LEU A 253 -7.23 -15.40 -14.39
CA LEU A 253 -7.40 -15.80 -12.99
C LEU A 253 -8.68 -15.25 -12.37
N LEU A 254 -9.08 -14.00 -12.70
CA LEU A 254 -10.36 -13.42 -12.27
C LEU A 254 -11.54 -14.30 -12.68
N VAL A 255 -11.53 -14.78 -13.92
CA VAL A 255 -12.59 -15.66 -14.47
C VAL A 255 -12.49 -17.07 -13.90
N ARG A 256 -11.31 -17.71 -14.01
CA ARG A 256 -11.08 -19.11 -13.65
C ARG A 256 -11.42 -19.41 -12.20
N HIS A 257 -11.02 -18.53 -11.28
CA HIS A 257 -11.24 -18.71 -9.85
C HIS A 257 -12.46 -17.96 -9.32
N ARG A 258 -13.28 -17.37 -10.22
CA ARG A 258 -14.47 -16.61 -9.84
C ARG A 258 -14.18 -15.60 -8.73
N VAL A 259 -13.12 -14.83 -8.92
CA VAL A 259 -12.64 -13.84 -7.95
C VAL A 259 -13.75 -12.85 -7.61
N THR A 260 -13.95 -12.61 -6.32
CA THR A 260 -15.00 -11.71 -5.81
C THR A 260 -14.43 -10.35 -5.39
N PHE A 261 -13.15 -10.33 -5.00
CA PHE A 261 -12.44 -9.15 -4.52
C PHE A 261 -11.09 -9.01 -5.22
N PHE A 262 -10.96 -7.97 -6.04
CA PHE A 262 -9.73 -7.70 -6.77
C PHE A 262 -8.92 -6.58 -6.09
N GLY A 263 -7.87 -6.94 -5.35
CA GLY A 263 -6.95 -6.00 -4.70
C GLY A 263 -5.93 -5.40 -5.67
N GLY A 264 -6.40 -4.65 -6.67
CA GLY A 264 -5.55 -4.13 -7.75
C GLY A 264 -4.49 -3.14 -7.28
N GLY A 265 -4.82 -2.23 -6.37
CA GLY A 265 -3.91 -1.20 -5.88
C GLY A 265 -3.85 0.02 -6.79
N PRO A 266 -2.65 0.45 -7.28
CA PRO A 266 -2.49 1.71 -7.98
C PRO A 266 -3.10 1.72 -9.40
N PRO A 267 -3.32 2.91 -9.99
CA PRO A 267 -3.96 3.09 -11.31
C PRO A 267 -3.32 2.30 -12.44
N ALA A 268 -2.00 2.14 -12.43
CA ALA A 268 -1.27 1.41 -13.47
C ALA A 268 -1.77 -0.04 -13.66
N ILE A 269 -2.22 -0.68 -12.59
CA ILE A 269 -2.77 -2.05 -12.63
C ILE A 269 -4.08 -2.07 -13.43
N TYR A 270 -5.00 -1.16 -13.12
CA TYR A 270 -6.29 -1.06 -13.82
C TYR A 270 -6.13 -0.61 -15.28
N ALA A 271 -5.19 0.32 -15.54
CA ALA A 271 -4.85 0.71 -16.91
C ALA A 271 -4.30 -0.49 -17.72
N GLY A 272 -3.45 -1.31 -17.10
CA GLY A 272 -2.96 -2.54 -17.71
C GLY A 272 -4.09 -3.52 -18.03
N LEU A 273 -5.04 -3.73 -17.11
CA LEU A 273 -6.17 -4.63 -17.35
C LEU A 273 -7.09 -4.11 -18.47
N LEU A 274 -7.32 -2.80 -18.55
CA LEU A 274 -8.09 -2.19 -19.65
C LEU A 274 -7.43 -2.38 -21.02
N ALA A 275 -6.11 -2.57 -21.05
CA ALA A 275 -5.36 -2.87 -22.28
C ALA A 275 -5.30 -4.38 -22.59
N ALA A 276 -5.74 -5.26 -21.67
CA ALA A 276 -5.73 -6.70 -21.88
C ALA A 276 -6.72 -7.13 -22.97
N ARG A 277 -6.23 -7.92 -23.93
CA ARG A 277 -7.03 -8.35 -25.09
C ARG A 277 -8.23 -9.24 -24.73
N ASN A 278 -8.14 -9.95 -23.62
CA ASN A 278 -9.17 -10.88 -23.15
C ASN A 278 -10.18 -10.24 -22.18
N LEU A 279 -10.04 -8.96 -21.79
CA LEU A 279 -10.97 -8.32 -20.84
C LEU A 279 -12.39 -8.21 -21.41
N GLY A 280 -12.53 -7.79 -22.67
CA GLY A 280 -13.84 -7.55 -23.29
C GLY A 280 -14.71 -8.82 -23.45
N SER A 281 -14.13 -10.01 -23.36
CA SER A 281 -14.84 -11.30 -23.40
C SER A 281 -14.87 -12.02 -22.06
N ALA A 282 -14.34 -11.41 -21.00
CA ALA A 282 -14.23 -12.04 -19.68
C ALA A 282 -15.56 -12.05 -18.94
N ASP A 283 -15.94 -13.19 -18.38
CA ASP A 283 -17.07 -13.28 -17.44
C ASP A 283 -16.61 -12.82 -16.05
N LEU A 284 -16.85 -11.55 -15.75
CA LEU A 284 -16.55 -10.95 -14.45
C LEU A 284 -17.75 -10.95 -13.49
N SER A 285 -18.78 -11.75 -13.73
CA SER A 285 -20.03 -11.77 -12.94
C SER A 285 -19.83 -12.10 -11.45
N ALA A 286 -18.73 -12.77 -11.10
CA ALA A 286 -18.37 -13.04 -9.70
C ALA A 286 -17.72 -11.85 -9.01
N LEU A 287 -17.03 -10.98 -9.79
CA LEU A 287 -16.28 -9.85 -9.26
C LEU A 287 -17.25 -8.76 -8.78
N ARG A 288 -17.16 -8.37 -7.52
CA ARG A 288 -18.06 -7.40 -6.91
C ARG A 288 -17.35 -6.24 -6.22
N MET A 289 -16.06 -6.40 -5.91
CA MET A 289 -15.29 -5.40 -5.19
C MET A 289 -13.94 -5.17 -5.86
N CYS A 290 -13.72 -3.92 -6.26
CA CYS A 290 -12.48 -3.47 -6.90
C CYS A 290 -11.90 -2.30 -6.10
N PRO A 291 -11.34 -2.54 -4.90
CA PRO A 291 -10.70 -1.46 -4.17
C PRO A 291 -9.40 -1.03 -4.85
N ALA A 292 -9.13 0.25 -4.75
CA ALA A 292 -7.93 0.88 -5.29
C ALA A 292 -7.32 1.82 -4.25
N GLY A 293 -6.07 2.15 -4.42
CA GLY A 293 -5.37 3.07 -3.53
C GLY A 293 -3.87 3.03 -3.68
N GLY A 294 -3.19 3.76 -2.81
CA GLY A 294 -1.73 3.84 -2.79
C GLY A 294 -1.14 4.87 -3.76
N ALA A 295 -1.90 5.34 -4.72
CA ALA A 295 -1.58 6.47 -5.60
C ALA A 295 -2.89 7.17 -6.01
N PRO A 296 -2.83 8.45 -6.42
CA PRO A 296 -3.98 9.16 -6.95
C PRO A 296 -4.60 8.46 -8.15
N PHE A 297 -5.93 8.38 -8.18
CA PHE A 297 -6.64 7.66 -9.23
C PHE A 297 -7.27 8.65 -10.23
N PRO A 298 -6.90 8.60 -11.54
CA PRO A 298 -7.51 9.47 -12.54
C PRO A 298 -9.00 9.15 -12.73
N VAL A 299 -9.85 10.17 -12.73
CA VAL A 299 -11.30 10.03 -12.92
C VAL A 299 -11.62 9.33 -14.25
N GLU A 300 -10.93 9.72 -15.34
CA GLU A 300 -11.10 9.08 -16.64
C GLU A 300 -10.87 7.56 -16.59
N LEU A 301 -9.87 7.11 -15.82
CA LEU A 301 -9.57 5.69 -15.69
C LEU A 301 -10.71 4.94 -14.98
N MET A 302 -11.28 5.55 -13.94
CA MET A 302 -12.44 4.98 -13.22
C MET A 302 -13.65 4.85 -14.13
N GLU A 303 -13.93 5.88 -14.94
CA GLU A 303 -15.04 5.88 -15.91
C GLU A 303 -14.83 4.83 -17.00
N ARG A 304 -13.61 4.71 -17.54
CA ARG A 304 -13.26 3.68 -18.53
C ARG A 304 -13.42 2.27 -17.97
N TRP A 305 -12.99 2.05 -16.72
CA TRP A 305 -13.17 0.77 -16.04
C TRP A 305 -14.65 0.43 -15.88
N ARG A 306 -15.44 1.36 -15.37
CA ARG A 306 -16.88 1.19 -15.20
C ARG A 306 -17.59 0.91 -16.55
N HIS A 307 -17.21 1.62 -17.60
CA HIS A 307 -17.77 1.40 -18.94
C HIS A 307 -17.41 0.01 -19.50
N ALA A 308 -16.18 -0.44 -19.30
CA ALA A 308 -15.71 -1.73 -19.82
C ALA A 308 -16.23 -2.95 -19.02
N THR A 309 -16.44 -2.81 -17.72
CA THR A 309 -16.73 -3.95 -16.82
C THR A 309 -18.08 -3.87 -16.11
N GLY A 310 -18.72 -2.71 -16.06
CA GLY A 310 -19.90 -2.45 -15.25
C GLY A 310 -19.61 -2.32 -13.74
N LEU A 311 -18.35 -2.36 -13.33
CA LEU A 311 -17.93 -2.36 -11.92
C LEU A 311 -17.34 -1.01 -11.51
N GLU A 312 -17.64 -0.60 -10.27
CA GLU A 312 -17.04 0.59 -9.67
C GLU A 312 -15.65 0.29 -9.09
N ILE A 313 -14.75 1.28 -9.18
CA ILE A 313 -13.51 1.28 -8.41
C ILE A 313 -13.75 2.03 -7.10
N TYR A 314 -13.48 1.37 -5.98
CA TYR A 314 -13.63 1.95 -4.65
C TYR A 314 -12.26 2.46 -4.17
N GLU A 315 -12.01 3.75 -4.36
CA GLU A 315 -10.75 4.33 -3.92
C GLU A 315 -10.66 4.44 -2.41
N GLY A 316 -9.52 4.04 -1.84
CA GLY A 316 -9.20 4.18 -0.44
C GLY A 316 -7.87 4.90 -0.24
N TYR A 317 -7.79 5.64 0.85
CA TYR A 317 -6.60 6.34 1.28
C TYR A 317 -6.07 5.78 2.59
N GLY A 318 -4.75 5.68 2.65
CA GLY A 318 -4.01 5.25 3.84
C GLY A 318 -2.52 5.44 3.63
N MET A 319 -1.79 5.33 4.71
CA MET A 319 -0.33 5.42 4.76
C MET A 319 0.23 4.32 5.64
N SER A 320 1.54 4.07 5.59
CA SER A 320 2.17 3.04 6.43
C SER A 320 1.87 3.26 7.92
N GLU A 321 1.73 4.50 8.32
CA GLU A 321 1.47 4.94 9.69
C GLU A 321 0.01 4.71 10.14
N MET A 322 -0.94 4.64 9.20
CA MET A 322 -2.36 4.39 9.45
C MET A 322 -3.07 3.96 8.17
N ALA A 323 -3.61 2.75 8.12
CA ALA A 323 -4.40 2.26 6.99
C ALA A 323 -5.53 1.33 7.45
N PRO A 324 -6.78 1.55 6.95
CA PRO A 324 -7.22 2.66 6.09
C PRO A 324 -7.46 3.97 6.86
N ILE A 325 -7.46 5.10 6.17
CA ILE A 325 -7.86 6.41 6.71
C ILE A 325 -9.26 6.78 6.24
N SER A 326 -9.48 6.68 4.93
CA SER A 326 -10.78 6.87 4.28
C SER A 326 -10.99 5.88 3.16
N ALA A 327 -12.23 5.65 2.79
CA ALA A 327 -12.60 4.77 1.68
C ALA A 327 -13.92 5.19 1.03
N ALA A 328 -13.99 5.06 -0.30
CA ALA A 328 -15.25 4.99 -1.01
C ALA A 328 -15.90 3.63 -0.75
N THR A 329 -17.19 3.62 -0.50
CA THR A 329 -17.96 2.40 -0.18
C THR A 329 -19.23 2.34 -1.02
N ALA A 330 -19.84 1.17 -1.13
CA ALA A 330 -21.15 1.06 -1.78
C ALA A 330 -22.22 1.93 -1.10
N GLN A 331 -22.10 2.16 0.21
CA GLN A 331 -23.04 2.98 0.98
C GLN A 331 -22.81 4.49 0.77
N SER A 332 -21.54 4.94 0.81
CA SER A 332 -21.21 6.36 0.59
C SER A 332 -21.29 6.78 -0.88
N GLY A 333 -21.23 5.82 -1.78
CA GLY A 333 -21.02 6.03 -3.21
C GLY A 333 -19.57 6.37 -3.56
N VAL A 334 -19.30 6.41 -4.85
CA VAL A 334 -18.02 6.85 -5.43
C VAL A 334 -18.18 8.29 -5.88
N ARG A 335 -17.31 9.18 -5.37
CA ARG A 335 -17.24 10.58 -5.80
C ARG A 335 -15.94 10.79 -6.57
N PRO A 336 -15.99 11.15 -7.86
CA PRO A 336 -14.79 11.31 -8.70
C PRO A 336 -13.77 12.25 -8.05
N GLY A 337 -12.50 11.83 -8.01
CA GLY A 337 -11.39 12.57 -7.41
C GLY A 337 -11.31 12.53 -5.88
N SER A 338 -12.29 11.91 -5.20
CA SER A 338 -12.29 11.72 -3.76
C SER A 338 -11.79 10.33 -3.37
N VAL A 339 -11.05 10.26 -2.29
CA VAL A 339 -10.61 9.01 -1.64
C VAL A 339 -11.65 8.48 -0.63
N GLY A 340 -12.91 8.86 -0.80
CA GLY A 340 -14.03 8.43 0.04
C GLY A 340 -14.19 9.23 1.33
N LYS A 341 -14.92 8.65 2.27
CA LYS A 341 -15.17 9.24 3.60
C LYS A 341 -14.27 8.62 4.66
N PRO A 342 -14.00 9.33 5.77
CA PRO A 342 -13.28 8.74 6.89
C PRO A 342 -13.91 7.42 7.33
N ILE A 343 -13.06 6.44 7.65
CA ILE A 343 -13.55 5.15 8.17
C ILE A 343 -14.17 5.34 9.55
N PRO A 344 -15.06 4.41 9.99
CA PRO A 344 -15.63 4.47 11.33
C PRO A 344 -14.56 4.47 12.42
N GLY A 345 -14.70 5.36 13.41
CA GLY A 345 -13.70 5.58 14.47
C GLY A 345 -12.47 6.38 14.04
N GLY A 346 -12.36 6.74 12.75
CA GLY A 346 -11.35 7.65 12.23
C GLY A 346 -11.80 9.11 12.29
N ASP A 347 -10.86 10.01 12.51
CA ASP A 347 -11.04 11.46 12.48
C ASP A 347 -10.06 12.05 11.46
N VAL A 348 -10.59 12.78 10.48
CA VAL A 348 -9.81 13.47 9.45
C VAL A 348 -10.12 14.95 9.54
N GLN A 349 -9.10 15.75 9.78
CA GLN A 349 -9.20 17.19 9.88
C GLN A 349 -8.25 17.84 8.89
N VAL A 350 -8.68 18.99 8.37
CA VAL A 350 -7.85 19.86 7.52
C VAL A 350 -7.38 21.03 8.36
N VAL A 351 -6.07 21.28 8.39
CA VAL A 351 -5.49 22.39 9.16
C VAL A 351 -4.71 23.34 8.24
N ASP A 352 -4.59 24.58 8.68
CA ASP A 352 -3.86 25.59 7.92
C ASP A 352 -2.40 25.18 7.69
N LEU A 353 -1.82 25.62 6.57
CA LEU A 353 -0.45 25.26 6.16
C LEU A 353 0.63 26.02 6.92
N GLU A 354 0.29 27.17 7.52
CA GLU A 354 1.22 28.06 8.19
C GLU A 354 1.56 27.53 9.59
N THR A 355 0.54 27.32 10.42
CA THR A 355 0.72 26.89 11.81
C THR A 355 0.46 25.39 12.00
N GLY A 356 -0.40 24.80 11.18
CA GLY A 356 -0.89 23.43 11.34
C GLY A 356 -1.83 23.25 12.53
N LEU A 357 -2.35 24.32 13.12
CA LEU A 357 -3.17 24.27 14.32
C LEU A 357 -4.64 24.59 14.09
N ARG A 358 -4.92 25.58 13.24
CA ARG A 358 -6.30 26.03 12.98
C ARG A 358 -6.99 25.05 12.04
N VAL A 359 -8.06 24.42 12.52
CA VAL A 359 -8.94 23.58 11.69
C VAL A 359 -9.69 24.45 10.69
N LEU A 360 -9.65 24.06 9.42
CA LEU A 360 -10.29 24.78 8.32
C LEU A 360 -11.73 24.29 8.11
N PRO A 361 -12.63 25.16 7.66
CA PRO A 361 -13.99 24.76 7.30
C PRO A 361 -14.01 23.85 6.05
N PRO A 362 -15.13 23.13 5.82
CA PRO A 362 -15.29 22.28 4.64
C PRO A 362 -15.02 23.05 3.33
N GLY A 363 -14.29 22.40 2.41
CA GLY A 363 -13.92 22.94 1.10
C GLY A 363 -12.61 23.74 1.09
N GLU A 364 -12.11 24.21 2.23
CA GLU A 364 -10.80 24.87 2.29
C GLU A 364 -9.66 23.86 2.25
N LYS A 365 -8.61 24.20 1.49
CA LYS A 365 -7.41 23.35 1.34
C LYS A 365 -6.40 23.62 2.45
N GLY A 366 -5.88 22.55 3.04
CA GLY A 366 -4.85 22.60 4.06
C GLY A 366 -4.16 21.25 4.22
N GLU A 367 -3.32 21.10 5.24
CA GLU A 367 -2.72 19.81 5.58
C GLU A 367 -3.74 18.89 6.24
N LEU A 368 -3.81 17.65 5.79
CA LEU A 368 -4.61 16.61 6.43
C LEU A 368 -3.90 16.13 7.70
N ARG A 369 -4.61 16.13 8.83
CA ARG A 369 -4.20 15.40 10.02
C ARG A 369 -5.25 14.36 10.37
N VAL A 370 -4.80 13.19 10.81
CA VAL A 370 -5.67 12.03 10.97
C VAL A 370 -5.46 11.36 12.33
N ARG A 371 -6.51 10.77 12.84
CA ARG A 371 -6.49 10.02 14.09
C ARG A 371 -7.42 8.82 14.00
N GLY A 372 -7.01 7.71 14.60
CA GLY A 372 -7.82 6.50 14.68
C GLY A 372 -7.19 5.45 15.59
N PRO A 373 -7.97 4.43 16.02
CA PRO A 373 -7.49 3.41 16.96
C PRO A 373 -6.40 2.49 16.38
N HIS A 374 -6.26 2.45 15.06
CA HIS A 374 -5.29 1.63 14.31
C HIS A 374 -4.07 2.41 13.80
N MET A 375 -3.90 3.67 14.22
CA MET A 375 -2.67 4.42 13.91
C MET A 375 -1.45 3.75 14.54
N MET A 376 -0.26 3.88 13.92
CA MET A 376 1.01 3.33 14.40
C MET A 376 1.31 3.68 15.87
N THR A 377 2.17 2.93 16.52
CA THR A 377 2.73 3.31 17.82
C THR A 377 3.74 4.44 17.71
N GLY A 378 4.50 4.45 16.62
CA GLY A 378 5.53 5.41 16.30
C GLY A 378 6.55 4.84 15.32
N TYR A 379 7.58 5.61 15.04
CA TYR A 379 8.74 5.14 14.28
C TYR A 379 9.74 4.48 15.23
N ARG A 380 10.12 3.24 14.94
CA ARG A 380 11.06 2.46 15.74
C ARG A 380 12.40 3.18 15.85
N ASN A 381 12.91 3.32 17.07
CA ASN A 381 14.18 3.99 17.39
C ASN A 381 14.25 5.47 16.98
N ARG A 382 13.11 6.13 16.69
CA ARG A 382 13.05 7.52 16.22
C ARG A 382 12.01 8.34 16.99
N PRO A 383 12.22 8.58 18.30
CA PRO A 383 11.24 9.27 19.15
C PRO A 383 10.99 10.72 18.72
N GLU A 384 12.02 11.43 18.26
CA GLU A 384 11.90 12.83 17.82
C GLU A 384 11.03 12.93 16.55
N GLU A 385 11.28 12.08 15.56
CA GLU A 385 10.49 12.05 14.32
C GLU A 385 9.05 11.58 14.60
N THR A 386 8.88 10.68 15.55
CA THR A 386 7.55 10.27 16.03
C THR A 386 6.81 11.48 16.62
N ALA A 387 7.45 12.25 17.50
CA ALA A 387 6.85 13.45 18.12
C ALA A 387 6.55 14.55 17.10
N GLN A 388 7.35 14.68 16.03
CA GLN A 388 7.07 15.60 14.93
C GLN A 388 5.87 15.17 14.09
N THR A 389 5.69 13.86 13.92
CA THR A 389 4.61 13.30 13.08
C THR A 389 3.30 13.15 13.86
N ILE A 390 3.37 12.71 15.14
CA ILE A 390 2.21 12.56 16.01
C ILE A 390 2.18 13.74 16.99
N ARG A 391 1.24 14.67 16.78
CA ARG A 391 1.04 15.84 17.62
C ARG A 391 -0.41 15.87 18.10
N ASP A 392 -0.62 16.07 19.40
CA ASP A 392 -1.97 16.14 20.03
C ASP A 392 -2.86 14.92 19.68
N GLY A 393 -2.24 13.75 19.52
CA GLY A 393 -2.93 12.49 19.18
C GLY A 393 -3.33 12.36 17.70
N PHE A 394 -2.88 13.27 16.81
CA PHE A 394 -3.07 13.21 15.37
C PHE A 394 -1.75 12.94 14.65
N ILE A 395 -1.79 12.10 13.63
CA ILE A 395 -0.74 12.01 12.61
C ILE A 395 -0.93 13.17 11.63
N TYR A 396 0.10 13.98 11.44
CA TYR A 396 0.20 14.96 10.38
C TYR A 396 0.74 14.26 9.13
N THR A 397 -0.12 14.11 8.13
CA THR A 397 0.14 13.21 7.01
C THR A 397 1.18 13.74 6.02
N GLY A 398 1.37 15.06 5.99
CA GLY A 398 2.09 15.74 4.93
C GLY A 398 1.35 15.72 3.58
N ASP A 399 0.09 15.31 3.56
CA ASP A 399 -0.79 15.42 2.39
C ASP A 399 -1.65 16.67 2.50
N ILE A 400 -1.77 17.40 1.41
CA ILE A 400 -2.64 18.58 1.28
C ILE A 400 -3.93 18.15 0.60
N GLY A 401 -5.05 18.61 1.15
CA GLY A 401 -6.35 18.28 0.62
C GLY A 401 -7.45 19.11 1.26
N HIS A 402 -8.68 18.70 1.06
CA HIS A 402 -9.85 19.26 1.71
C HIS A 402 -10.87 18.18 2.02
N VAL A 403 -11.80 18.49 2.90
CA VAL A 403 -13.00 17.69 3.13
C VAL A 403 -14.18 18.54 2.68
N ASP A 404 -15.05 17.98 1.83
CA ASP A 404 -16.22 18.73 1.36
C ASP A 404 -17.37 18.76 2.39
N GLY A 405 -18.45 19.47 2.06
CA GLY A 405 -19.63 19.61 2.93
C GLY A 405 -20.37 18.32 3.22
N ASP A 406 -20.16 17.27 2.41
CA ASP A 406 -20.74 15.94 2.59
C ASP A 406 -19.77 14.95 3.29
N GLY A 407 -18.58 15.41 3.67
CA GLY A 407 -17.56 14.64 4.39
C GLY A 407 -16.66 13.77 3.50
N PHE A 408 -16.64 13.98 2.18
CA PHE A 408 -15.69 13.31 1.30
C PHE A 408 -14.31 13.98 1.35
N VAL A 409 -13.28 13.15 1.43
CA VAL A 409 -11.88 13.57 1.51
C VAL A 409 -11.28 13.64 0.10
N PHE A 410 -10.62 14.74 -0.21
CA PHE A 410 -9.92 14.98 -1.47
C PHE A 410 -8.45 15.25 -1.18
N ILE A 411 -7.54 14.51 -1.84
CA ILE A 411 -6.10 14.73 -1.73
C ILE A 411 -5.63 15.47 -2.97
N THR A 412 -5.05 16.63 -2.76
CA THR A 412 -4.58 17.48 -3.85
C THR A 412 -3.10 17.25 -4.14
N GLU A 413 -2.24 17.21 -3.09
CA GLU A 413 -0.80 17.18 -3.27
C GLU A 413 -0.08 16.72 -2.00
N ARG A 414 1.22 16.40 -2.11
CA ARG A 414 2.14 16.29 -0.97
C ARG A 414 2.68 17.68 -0.59
N LYS A 415 2.69 17.99 0.70
CA LYS A 415 3.20 19.28 1.22
C LYS A 415 4.62 19.61 0.74
N LYS A 416 5.49 18.59 0.65
CA LYS A 416 6.86 18.70 0.15
C LYS A 416 6.98 18.83 -1.38
N ASP A 417 5.93 18.51 -2.12
CA ASP A 417 5.90 18.55 -3.57
C ASP A 417 5.22 19.82 -4.11
N VAL A 418 4.69 20.66 -3.20
CA VAL A 418 4.19 22.00 -3.54
C VAL A 418 5.32 22.84 -4.12
N VAL A 419 5.04 23.47 -5.25
CA VAL A 419 6.01 24.32 -5.97
C VAL A 419 5.68 25.78 -5.75
N PHE A 420 6.67 26.58 -5.42
CA PHE A 420 6.51 28.02 -5.13
C PHE A 420 6.86 28.83 -6.37
N VAL A 421 5.85 29.18 -7.18
CA VAL A 421 6.02 29.96 -8.40
C VAL A 421 5.56 31.40 -8.19
N GLY A 422 6.48 32.35 -8.25
CA GLY A 422 6.12 33.77 -8.12
C GLY A 422 5.42 34.15 -6.81
N GLY A 423 5.71 33.43 -5.72
CA GLY A 423 5.08 33.64 -4.40
C GLY A 423 3.76 32.90 -4.20
N PHE A 424 3.32 32.11 -5.17
CA PHE A 424 2.09 31.32 -5.10
C PHE A 424 2.39 29.82 -4.94
N ASN A 425 1.58 29.14 -4.12
CA ASN A 425 1.58 27.69 -4.02
C ASN A 425 0.96 27.09 -5.28
N VAL A 426 1.73 26.30 -6.01
CA VAL A 426 1.25 25.52 -7.14
C VAL A 426 1.29 24.05 -6.78
N PHE A 427 0.23 23.35 -7.08
CA PHE A 427 0.07 21.92 -6.85
C PHE A 427 0.31 21.19 -8.17
N PRO A 428 1.46 20.50 -8.36
CA PRO A 428 1.80 19.82 -9.61
C PRO A 428 0.71 18.88 -10.09
N ARG A 429 0.05 18.19 -9.18
CA ARG A 429 -1.03 17.26 -9.51
C ARG A 429 -2.24 17.92 -10.19
N GLU A 430 -2.59 19.14 -9.82
CA GLU A 430 -3.66 19.90 -10.48
C GLU A 430 -3.33 20.13 -11.96
N VAL A 431 -2.05 20.34 -12.25
CA VAL A 431 -1.56 20.53 -13.61
C VAL A 431 -1.50 19.20 -14.37
N GLU A 432 -1.05 18.13 -13.71
CA GLU A 432 -1.05 16.76 -14.25
C GLU A 432 -2.46 16.31 -14.64
N GLU A 433 -3.44 16.49 -13.75
CA GLU A 433 -4.84 16.15 -13.98
C GLU A 433 -5.40 16.89 -15.21
N LEU A 434 -5.09 18.18 -15.36
CA LEU A 434 -5.48 18.92 -16.55
C LEU A 434 -4.81 18.37 -17.82
N ILE A 435 -3.50 18.12 -17.79
CA ILE A 435 -2.76 17.58 -18.95
C ILE A 435 -3.31 16.20 -19.35
N HIS A 436 -3.69 15.36 -18.41
CA HIS A 436 -4.29 14.04 -18.68
C HIS A 436 -5.63 14.13 -19.44
N THR A 437 -6.36 15.24 -19.35
CA THR A 437 -7.61 15.42 -20.14
C THR A 437 -7.34 15.73 -21.62
N HIS A 438 -6.08 15.94 -22.00
CA HIS A 438 -5.75 16.19 -23.41
C HIS A 438 -5.72 14.86 -24.19
N ARG A 439 -6.39 14.83 -25.36
CA ARG A 439 -6.60 13.61 -26.16
C ARG A 439 -5.31 12.87 -26.55
N SER A 440 -4.22 13.63 -26.82
CA SER A 440 -2.94 13.06 -27.25
C SER A 440 -2.02 12.62 -26.10
N VAL A 441 -2.46 12.74 -24.84
CA VAL A 441 -1.67 12.40 -23.66
C VAL A 441 -2.08 11.04 -23.11
N ALA A 442 -1.10 10.15 -22.93
CA ALA A 442 -1.28 8.88 -22.24
C ALA A 442 -0.98 9.03 -20.75
N MET A 443 0.15 9.69 -20.41
CA MET A 443 0.56 9.95 -19.04
C MET A 443 1.28 11.30 -18.95
N ALA A 444 1.19 11.94 -17.79
CA ALA A 444 1.92 13.17 -17.47
C ALA A 444 2.47 13.13 -16.04
N GLY A 445 3.62 13.78 -15.84
CA GLY A 445 4.20 14.05 -14.53
C GLY A 445 4.74 15.46 -14.50
N VAL A 446 4.46 16.22 -13.44
CA VAL A 446 4.87 17.62 -13.30
C VAL A 446 5.71 17.80 -12.04
N VAL A 447 6.79 18.54 -12.17
CA VAL A 447 7.69 18.81 -11.03
C VAL A 447 8.12 20.27 -11.00
N GLY A 448 8.42 20.77 -9.79
CA GLY A 448 9.07 22.04 -9.58
C GLY A 448 10.59 21.90 -9.65
N VAL A 449 11.23 22.87 -10.29
CA VAL A 449 12.68 23.01 -10.27
C VAL A 449 13.05 24.49 -10.06
N PRO A 450 14.23 24.78 -9.47
CA PRO A 450 14.69 26.15 -9.30
C PRO A 450 14.69 26.94 -10.62
N ASP A 451 14.21 28.17 -10.59
CA ASP A 451 14.31 29.12 -11.71
C ASP A 451 15.34 30.21 -11.39
N ALA A 452 16.52 30.09 -12.03
CA ALA A 452 17.61 31.05 -11.84
C ALA A 452 17.25 32.49 -12.24
N ARG A 453 16.19 32.69 -13.06
CA ARG A 453 15.76 34.03 -13.51
C ARG A 453 14.93 34.76 -12.46
N THR A 454 14.16 34.04 -11.67
CA THR A 454 13.23 34.62 -10.69
C THR A 454 13.67 34.41 -9.24
N GLY A 455 14.65 33.51 -9.01
CA GLY A 455 15.08 33.10 -7.68
C GLY A 455 14.07 32.19 -6.96
N GLY A 456 12.94 31.84 -7.62
CA GLY A 456 11.92 30.92 -7.14
C GLY A 456 12.00 29.57 -7.87
N GLU A 457 10.83 28.96 -8.07
CA GLU A 457 10.70 27.72 -8.81
C GLU A 457 9.87 27.91 -10.09
N ARG A 458 10.03 26.98 -11.04
CA ARG A 458 9.23 26.85 -12.25
C ARG A 458 8.74 25.41 -12.42
N LEU A 459 7.64 25.23 -13.13
CA LEU A 459 7.11 23.92 -13.44
C LEU A 459 7.71 23.36 -14.72
N VAL A 460 8.03 22.06 -14.71
CA VAL A 460 8.41 21.26 -15.89
C VAL A 460 7.46 20.09 -15.96
N ALA A 461 6.80 19.91 -17.10
CA ALA A 461 5.92 18.78 -17.39
C ALA A 461 6.65 17.74 -18.25
N PHE A 462 6.54 16.47 -17.88
CA PHE A 462 6.95 15.32 -18.67
C PHE A 462 5.71 14.62 -19.19
N VAL A 463 5.65 14.36 -20.47
CA VAL A 463 4.45 13.80 -21.11
C VAL A 463 4.80 12.58 -21.96
N VAL A 464 4.04 11.51 -21.75
CA VAL A 464 4.05 10.33 -22.62
C VAL A 464 2.89 10.48 -23.61
N PRO A 465 3.17 10.55 -24.92
CA PRO A 465 2.12 10.63 -25.94
C PRO A 465 1.27 9.36 -26.01
N ARG A 466 0.02 9.49 -26.39
CA ARG A 466 -0.85 8.37 -26.69
C ARG A 466 -0.46 7.76 -28.05
N THR A 467 -0.33 6.46 -28.10
CA THR A 467 0.02 5.74 -29.32
C THR A 467 -1.00 6.02 -30.45
N GLY A 468 -0.50 6.40 -31.61
CA GLY A 468 -1.32 6.69 -32.78
C GLY A 468 -1.83 8.14 -32.90
N GLU A 469 -1.57 8.98 -31.91
CA GLU A 469 -1.87 10.41 -31.95
C GLU A 469 -0.64 11.24 -32.29
N THR A 470 -0.85 12.32 -33.06
CA THR A 470 0.21 13.32 -33.27
C THR A 470 0.36 14.16 -32.02
N PHE A 471 1.60 14.30 -31.53
CA PHE A 471 1.90 15.03 -30.31
C PHE A 471 2.78 16.26 -30.60
N ASP A 472 2.32 17.43 -30.15
CA ASP A 472 3.07 18.68 -30.17
C ASP A 472 3.17 19.25 -28.73
N PRO A 473 4.37 19.33 -28.14
CA PRO A 473 4.55 19.90 -26.80
C PRO A 473 4.00 21.33 -26.66
N THR A 474 4.02 22.12 -27.76
CA THR A 474 3.50 23.48 -27.74
C THR A 474 1.96 23.53 -27.63
N GLU A 475 1.28 22.48 -28.08
CA GLU A 475 -0.16 22.33 -27.92
C GLU A 475 -0.54 22.14 -26.44
N ILE A 476 0.24 21.35 -25.69
CA ILE A 476 0.04 21.17 -24.26
C ILE A 476 0.24 22.50 -23.51
N SER A 477 1.29 23.25 -23.85
CA SER A 477 1.51 24.57 -23.25
C SER A 477 0.33 25.52 -23.50
N ARG A 478 -0.19 25.57 -24.74
CA ARG A 478 -1.39 26.35 -25.11
C ARG A 478 -2.65 25.84 -24.40
N TYR A 479 -2.78 24.52 -24.28
CA TYR A 479 -3.91 23.88 -23.60
C TYR A 479 -3.97 24.28 -22.12
N CYS A 480 -2.82 24.27 -21.43
CA CYS A 480 -2.71 24.74 -20.06
C CYS A 480 -2.98 26.25 -19.95
N ALA A 481 -2.38 27.07 -20.81
CA ALA A 481 -2.56 28.53 -20.78
C ALA A 481 -4.01 28.98 -21.00
N GLY A 482 -4.81 28.22 -21.71
CA GLY A 482 -6.23 28.49 -21.90
C GLY A 482 -7.13 28.08 -20.71
N ARG A 483 -6.59 27.41 -19.70
CA ARG A 483 -7.37 26.80 -18.60
C ARG A 483 -6.82 27.05 -17.22
N LEU A 484 -5.56 27.42 -17.10
CA LEU A 484 -4.88 27.72 -15.85
C LEU A 484 -4.39 29.17 -15.81
N VAL A 485 -4.27 29.71 -14.62
CA VAL A 485 -3.56 30.98 -14.40
C VAL A 485 -2.07 30.83 -14.75
N SER A 486 -1.42 31.88 -15.22
CA SER A 486 -0.08 31.83 -15.80
C SER A 486 0.98 31.17 -14.92
N TYR A 487 0.94 31.40 -13.61
CA TYR A 487 1.92 30.83 -12.68
C TYR A 487 1.75 29.29 -12.46
N LYS A 488 0.61 28.73 -12.85
CA LYS A 488 0.36 27.27 -12.84
C LYS A 488 0.71 26.59 -14.15
N CYS A 489 1.02 27.36 -15.21
CA CYS A 489 1.37 26.77 -16.50
C CYS A 489 2.82 26.26 -16.48
N PRO A 490 3.07 25.02 -16.98
CA PRO A 490 4.42 24.53 -17.17
C PRO A 490 5.24 25.47 -18.08
N SER A 491 6.42 25.85 -17.61
CA SER A 491 7.35 26.67 -18.41
C SER A 491 8.06 25.85 -19.51
N GLU A 492 8.02 24.54 -19.37
CA GLU A 492 8.66 23.58 -20.26
C GLU A 492 7.85 22.28 -20.30
N VAL A 493 7.67 21.70 -21.49
CA VAL A 493 7.04 20.39 -21.71
C VAL A 493 8.06 19.48 -22.40
N ARG A 494 8.41 18.37 -21.78
CA ARG A 494 9.33 17.34 -22.30
C ARG A 494 8.57 16.10 -22.69
N VAL A 495 8.85 15.57 -23.86
CA VAL A 495 8.30 14.30 -24.34
C VAL A 495 9.21 13.17 -23.87
N VAL A 496 8.63 12.11 -23.32
CA VAL A 496 9.33 10.91 -22.88
C VAL A 496 8.58 9.66 -23.33
N GLU A 497 9.31 8.56 -23.53
CA GLU A 497 8.70 7.27 -23.88
C GLU A 497 7.93 6.67 -22.71
N GLN A 498 8.46 6.85 -21.48
CA GLN A 498 7.83 6.39 -20.26
C GLN A 498 8.20 7.28 -19.08
N LEU A 499 7.30 7.38 -18.12
CA LEU A 499 7.57 8.04 -16.86
C LEU A 499 8.27 7.09 -15.89
N PRO A 500 9.21 7.58 -15.07
CA PRO A 500 9.85 6.77 -14.03
C PRO A 500 8.82 6.39 -12.96
N ILE A 501 8.84 5.12 -12.55
CA ILE A 501 7.97 4.59 -11.49
C ILE A 501 8.81 3.97 -10.37
N THR A 502 8.34 4.12 -9.14
CA THR A 502 8.96 3.50 -7.96
C THR A 502 8.66 2.00 -7.92
N ALA A 503 9.37 1.26 -7.05
CA ALA A 503 9.08 -0.16 -6.79
C ALA A 503 7.65 -0.42 -6.26
N ALA A 504 6.95 0.61 -5.77
CA ALA A 504 5.55 0.57 -5.37
C ALA A 504 4.58 0.95 -6.51
N HIS A 505 5.05 0.97 -7.77
CA HIS A 505 4.28 1.34 -8.96
C HIS A 505 3.68 2.77 -8.92
N LYS A 506 4.34 3.70 -8.22
CA LYS A 506 3.97 5.12 -8.17
C LYS A 506 4.90 5.95 -9.04
N LEU A 507 4.41 7.11 -9.53
CA LEU A 507 5.24 8.08 -10.23
C LEU A 507 6.43 8.52 -9.34
N ASP A 508 7.64 8.45 -9.88
CA ASP A 508 8.87 8.85 -9.17
C ASP A 508 9.19 10.33 -9.44
N HIS A 509 8.58 11.20 -8.64
CA HIS A 509 8.84 12.65 -8.72
C HIS A 509 10.30 13.02 -8.41
N VAL A 510 11.04 12.18 -7.69
CA VAL A 510 12.47 12.44 -7.42
C VAL A 510 13.28 12.24 -8.69
N ALA A 511 13.04 11.15 -9.41
CA ALA A 511 13.66 10.90 -10.71
C ALA A 511 13.29 11.99 -11.74
N LEU A 512 12.01 12.41 -11.77
CA LEU A 512 11.56 13.50 -12.63
C LEU A 512 12.26 14.82 -12.31
N ARG A 513 12.43 15.18 -11.01
CA ARG A 513 13.17 16.40 -10.62
C ARG A 513 14.63 16.33 -11.05
N ARG A 514 15.30 15.19 -10.89
CA ARG A 514 16.67 14.98 -11.37
C ARG A 514 16.78 15.15 -12.88
N ALA A 515 15.84 14.55 -13.61
CA ALA A 515 15.76 14.70 -15.06
C ALA A 515 15.50 16.16 -15.48
N ALA A 516 14.62 16.86 -14.77
CA ALA A 516 14.33 18.26 -15.03
C ALA A 516 15.54 19.17 -14.82
N ARG A 517 16.43 18.82 -13.89
CA ARG A 517 17.69 19.51 -13.61
C ARG A 517 18.83 19.10 -14.55
N GLY A 518 18.63 18.11 -15.42
CA GLY A 518 19.69 17.57 -16.29
C GLY A 518 20.70 16.66 -15.58
N GLU A 519 20.35 16.18 -14.38
CA GLU A 519 21.19 15.27 -13.57
C GLU A 519 20.98 13.80 -13.96
N GLN A 520 19.93 13.50 -14.72
CA GLN A 520 19.54 12.18 -15.20
C GLN A 520 18.87 12.31 -16.56
N GLU A 521 19.17 11.39 -17.49
CA GLU A 521 18.43 11.28 -18.75
C GLU A 521 17.25 10.31 -18.59
N LEU A 522 16.10 10.70 -19.15
CA LEU A 522 14.97 9.81 -19.38
C LEU A 522 14.92 9.49 -20.88
N SER A 523 14.51 8.29 -21.25
CA SER A 523 14.37 7.91 -22.66
C SER A 523 13.41 8.89 -23.37
N THR A 524 13.95 9.64 -24.33
CA THR A 524 13.18 10.57 -25.18
C THR A 524 12.72 9.84 -26.44
N GLY A 525 11.42 9.86 -26.71
CA GLY A 525 10.84 9.33 -27.94
C GLY A 525 11.11 10.22 -29.16
#